data_038c7d9d3e1cb14385642d39c0237f1b
#
_entry.id   038c7d9d3e1cb14385642d39c0237f1b
#
_cell.length_a   1.000
_cell.length_b   1.000
_cell.length_c   1.000
_cell.angle_alpha   90.00
_cell.angle_beta   90.00
_cell.angle_gamma   90.00
#
_symmetry.space_group_name_H-M   'P 1'
#
loop_
_entity.id
_entity.type
_entity.pdbx_description
1 polymer ?
#
loop_
_entity_poly.entity_id
_entity_poly.type
_entity_poly.pdbx_seq_one_letter_code
_entity_poly.pdbx_strand_id
1 'polypeptide(L)'
;EYDIVYTMVKTGGYQIYSTVNPDVQAAVDQVYEDLSSLPATASSQQLQSGIVIVDNATGDIVALAGGVGKKQGSLVWNCATRSLLSPGSIIKPVAVYAPAIELGLITPATVMDDTPYSFTDTATWPKNLDSTYRGLITVEEAVERSTNTVPVKLVAEMTPEYCYSFAKDKMG
;
A
#
# COMPACT_ATOMS: atom_id res chain seq x y z
N GLU A 1 29.07 23.76 1.50
CA GLU A 1 27.98 23.94 0.49
C GLU A 1 26.59 23.93 1.14
N TYR A 2 26.27 22.92 1.99
CA TYR A 2 24.93 22.79 2.62
C TYR A 2 24.55 24.04 3.45
N ASP A 3 25.44 24.55 4.28
CA ASP A 3 25.18 25.71 5.14
C ASP A 3 24.95 27.00 4.35
N ILE A 4 25.63 27.15 3.21
CA ILE A 4 25.46 28.28 2.30
C ILE A 4 24.07 28.23 1.66
N VAL A 5 23.69 27.08 1.10
CA VAL A 5 22.38 26.88 0.48
C VAL A 5 21.25 27.02 1.52
N TYR A 6 21.42 26.46 2.70
CA TYR A 6 20.47 26.58 3.81
C TYR A 6 20.26 28.04 4.22
N THR A 7 21.34 28.82 4.34
CA THR A 7 21.27 30.25 4.64
C THR A 7 20.58 31.01 3.52
N MET A 8 20.94 30.76 2.26
CA MET A 8 20.30 31.40 1.10
C MET A 8 18.79 31.14 1.06
N VAL A 9 18.36 29.89 1.30
CA VAL A 9 16.93 29.55 1.33
C VAL A 9 16.21 30.26 2.48
N LYS A 10 16.81 30.31 3.67
CA LYS A 10 16.20 31.01 4.84
C LYS A 10 16.12 32.51 4.71
N THR A 11 17.10 33.14 4.07
CA THR A 11 17.19 34.62 3.99
C THR A 11 16.76 35.17 2.64
N GLY A 12 16.51 34.32 1.66
CA GLY A 12 16.21 34.71 0.28
C GLY A 12 14.80 35.23 0.01
N GLY A 13 13.94 35.28 1.02
CA GLY A 13 12.56 35.79 0.88
C GLY A 13 11.66 34.91 -0.01
N TYR A 14 12.00 33.64 -0.17
CA TYR A 14 11.21 32.72 -0.98
C TYR A 14 9.82 32.47 -0.38
N GLN A 15 8.81 32.44 -1.23
CA GLN A 15 7.46 31.98 -0.91
C GLN A 15 7.32 30.53 -1.37
N ILE A 16 6.97 29.65 -0.42
CA ILE A 16 6.78 28.22 -0.67
C ILE A 16 5.28 27.93 -0.72
N TYR A 17 4.81 27.54 -1.91
CA TYR A 17 3.44 27.08 -2.11
C TYR A 17 3.43 25.58 -2.00
N SER A 18 2.53 25.04 -1.18
CA SER A 18 2.38 23.59 -0.99
C SER A 18 0.91 23.19 -1.11
N THR A 19 0.68 21.91 -1.34
CA THR A 19 -0.66 21.30 -1.42
C THR A 19 -1.20 20.92 -0.04
N VAL A 20 -0.43 21.11 1.04
CA VAL A 20 -0.85 20.76 2.39
C VAL A 20 -2.11 21.50 2.79
N ASN A 21 -3.14 20.74 3.21
CA ASN A 21 -4.34 21.30 3.86
C ASN A 21 -4.11 21.30 5.39
N PRO A 22 -4.03 22.49 6.03
CA PRO A 22 -3.72 22.57 7.45
C PRO A 22 -4.73 21.86 8.37
N ASP A 23 -6.02 21.84 8.00
CA ASP A 23 -7.06 21.21 8.82
C ASP A 23 -6.94 19.69 8.74
N VAL A 24 -6.69 19.14 7.54
CA VAL A 24 -6.46 17.69 7.34
C VAL A 24 -5.16 17.28 8.04
N GLN A 25 -4.08 18.07 7.91
CA GLN A 25 -2.82 17.77 8.58
C GLN A 25 -2.98 17.79 10.11
N ALA A 26 -3.71 18.76 10.68
CA ALA A 26 -3.97 18.82 12.11
C ALA A 26 -4.74 17.58 12.62
N ALA A 27 -5.71 17.10 11.84
CA ALA A 27 -6.44 15.87 12.18
C ALA A 27 -5.50 14.63 12.14
N VAL A 28 -4.62 14.54 11.15
CA VAL A 28 -3.60 13.48 11.07
C VAL A 28 -2.65 13.55 12.27
N ASP A 29 -2.15 14.72 12.59
CA ASP A 29 -1.23 14.91 13.72
C ASP A 29 -1.87 14.50 15.05
N GLN A 30 -3.13 14.86 15.26
CA GLN A 30 -3.87 14.46 16.47
C GLN A 30 -3.97 12.93 16.61
N VAL A 31 -4.30 12.23 15.54
CA VAL A 31 -4.41 10.76 15.54
C VAL A 31 -3.04 10.10 15.74
N TYR A 32 -2.01 10.62 15.08
CA TYR A 32 -0.67 10.04 15.12
C TYR A 32 0.09 10.34 16.41
N GLU A 33 -0.24 11.39 17.14
CA GLU A 33 0.31 11.69 18.47
C GLU A 33 -0.33 10.84 19.57
N ASP A 34 -1.56 10.34 19.36
CA ASP A 34 -2.27 9.51 20.32
C ASP A 34 -1.80 8.05 20.28
N LEU A 35 -0.84 7.70 21.12
CA LEU A 35 -0.30 6.34 21.23
C LEU A 35 -1.31 5.33 21.80
N SER A 36 -2.42 5.78 22.40
CA SER A 36 -3.43 4.89 22.98
C SER A 36 -4.20 4.09 21.94
N SER A 37 -4.24 4.57 20.69
CA SER A 37 -4.87 3.90 19.55
C SER A 37 -4.02 2.76 18.96
N LEU A 38 -2.75 2.65 19.35
CA LEU A 38 -1.85 1.64 18.80
C LEU A 38 -2.12 0.26 19.43
N PRO A 39 -2.08 -0.81 18.63
CA PRO A 39 -2.19 -2.15 19.16
C PRO A 39 -0.99 -2.49 20.06
N ALA A 40 -1.25 -3.21 21.13
CA ALA A 40 -0.20 -3.74 21.99
C ALA A 40 0.64 -4.77 21.21
N THR A 41 1.95 -4.66 21.31
CA THR A 41 2.91 -5.61 20.72
C THR A 41 3.69 -6.34 21.80
N ALA A 42 4.18 -7.53 21.49
CA ALA A 42 5.09 -8.26 22.39
C ALA A 42 6.52 -7.66 22.38
N SER A 43 6.81 -6.76 21.47
CA SER A 43 8.10 -6.08 21.36
C SER A 43 8.15 -4.85 22.26
N SER A 44 9.33 -4.55 22.80
CA SER A 44 9.60 -3.27 23.47
C SER A 44 9.78 -2.11 22.50
N GLN A 45 9.87 -2.39 21.20
CA GLN A 45 9.99 -1.35 20.16
C GLN A 45 8.62 -0.71 19.91
N GLN A 46 8.62 0.62 19.79
CA GLN A 46 7.44 1.38 19.40
C GLN A 46 7.03 0.98 17.98
N LEU A 47 5.79 0.53 17.83
CA LEU A 47 5.20 0.31 16.50
C LEU A 47 5.23 1.62 15.72
N GLN A 48 5.68 1.56 14.47
CA GLN A 48 5.73 2.70 13.58
C GLN A 48 4.72 2.55 12.44
N SER A 49 4.26 3.68 11.96
CA SER A 49 3.33 3.79 10.83
C SER A 49 3.64 5.03 10.01
N GLY A 50 3.21 5.03 8.76
CA GLY A 50 3.18 6.19 7.90
C GLY A 50 1.84 6.28 7.19
N ILE A 51 1.34 7.50 6.97
CA ILE A 51 0.13 7.76 6.21
C ILE A 51 0.36 8.87 5.20
N VAL A 52 -0.28 8.75 4.04
CA VAL A 52 -0.38 9.80 3.02
C VAL A 52 -1.86 9.97 2.69
N ILE A 53 -2.34 11.20 2.69
CA ILE A 53 -3.70 11.55 2.29
C ILE A 53 -3.63 12.30 0.97
N VAL A 54 -4.35 11.79 -0.02
CA VAL A 54 -4.42 12.35 -1.37
C VAL A 54 -5.82 12.86 -1.62
N ASP A 55 -5.94 14.07 -2.17
CA ASP A 55 -7.21 14.58 -2.69
C ASP A 55 -7.53 13.88 -4.01
N ASN A 56 -8.62 13.12 -4.05
CA ASN A 56 -9.02 12.37 -5.24
C ASN A 56 -9.41 13.26 -6.43
N ALA A 57 -9.77 14.52 -6.20
CA ALA A 57 -10.16 15.44 -7.27
C ALA A 57 -8.94 16.02 -8.00
N THR A 58 -7.84 16.23 -7.28
CA THR A 58 -6.64 16.90 -7.83
C THR A 58 -5.43 15.97 -7.96
N GLY A 59 -5.38 14.89 -7.18
CA GLY A 59 -4.22 14.03 -7.03
C GLY A 59 -3.15 14.59 -6.08
N ASP A 60 -3.42 15.73 -5.43
CA ASP A 60 -2.47 16.37 -4.52
C ASP A 60 -2.36 15.64 -3.19
N ILE A 61 -1.14 15.55 -2.65
CA ILE A 61 -0.92 15.13 -1.29
C ILE A 61 -1.26 16.30 -0.36
N VAL A 62 -2.35 16.14 0.40
CA VAL A 62 -2.87 17.20 1.28
C VAL A 62 -2.46 17.05 2.74
N ALA A 63 -2.06 15.85 3.17
CA ALA A 63 -1.48 15.59 4.49
C ALA A 63 -0.63 14.33 4.49
N LEU A 64 0.31 14.26 5.43
CA LEU A 64 1.07 13.04 5.68
C LEU A 64 1.61 12.99 7.12
N ALA A 65 1.79 11.77 7.65
CA ALA A 65 2.59 11.55 8.85
C ALA A 65 3.60 10.42 8.59
N GLY A 66 4.83 10.62 9.01
CA GLY A 66 5.93 9.69 8.77
C GLY A 66 6.35 8.86 9.98
N GLY A 67 5.60 8.94 11.08
CA GLY A 67 5.86 8.18 12.31
C GLY A 67 4.86 8.52 13.39
N VAL A 68 4.68 7.63 14.36
CA VAL A 68 3.76 7.78 15.49
C VAL A 68 4.42 8.43 16.70
N GLY A 69 3.62 9.13 17.49
CA GLY A 69 4.07 9.90 18.66
C GLY A 69 4.60 11.27 18.27
N LYS A 70 4.88 12.08 19.29
CA LYS A 70 5.42 13.42 19.09
C LYS A 70 6.80 13.36 18.45
N LYS A 71 6.99 14.20 17.44
CA LYS A 71 8.27 14.33 16.75
C LYS A 71 9.34 14.86 17.72
N GLN A 72 10.41 14.09 17.89
CA GLN A 72 11.48 14.40 18.86
C GLN A 72 12.66 15.16 18.27
N GLY A 73 12.68 15.42 16.95
CA GLY A 73 13.79 16.12 16.31
C GLY A 73 13.53 16.49 14.86
N SER A 74 14.49 17.18 14.25
CA SER A 74 14.50 17.46 12.82
C SER A 74 15.10 16.28 12.05
N LEU A 75 14.68 16.09 10.79
CA LEU A 75 15.19 15.07 9.86
C LEU A 75 15.08 13.62 10.38
N VAL A 76 14.12 13.35 11.27
CA VAL A 76 13.80 11.98 11.70
C VAL A 76 13.32 11.15 10.50
N TRP A 77 13.47 9.82 10.62
CA TRP A 77 13.02 8.91 9.57
C TRP A 77 11.54 9.08 9.29
N ASN A 78 11.20 9.23 8.01
CA ASN A 78 9.82 9.39 7.56
C ASN A 78 9.36 8.09 6.92
N CYS A 79 8.53 7.33 7.63
CA CYS A 79 8.01 6.05 7.15
C CYS A 79 7.12 6.18 5.91
N ALA A 80 6.41 7.29 5.75
CA ALA A 80 5.53 7.51 4.61
C ALA A 80 6.28 7.71 3.29
N THR A 81 7.53 8.24 3.35
CA THR A 81 8.27 8.63 2.14
C THR A 81 9.57 7.86 1.93
N ARG A 82 10.08 7.16 2.96
CA ARG A 82 11.40 6.52 2.90
C ARG A 82 11.39 5.02 3.18
N SER A 83 10.31 4.48 3.75
CA SER A 83 10.23 3.04 4.01
C SER A 83 9.90 2.28 2.73
N LEU A 84 10.72 1.28 2.42
CA LEU A 84 10.50 0.34 1.34
C LEU A 84 10.11 -1.00 1.97
N LEU A 85 8.81 -1.26 2.00
CA LEU A 85 8.24 -2.47 2.58
C LEU A 85 7.44 -3.23 1.53
N SER A 86 7.37 -4.56 1.69
CA SER A 86 6.47 -5.36 0.88
C SER A 86 5.02 -4.92 1.12
N PRO A 87 4.25 -4.63 0.07
CA PRO A 87 2.86 -4.19 0.21
C PRO A 87 1.93 -5.31 0.71
N GLY A 88 2.38 -6.57 0.67
CA GLY A 88 1.53 -7.70 1.00
C GLY A 88 0.33 -7.80 0.07
N SER A 89 -0.82 -8.22 0.59
CA SER A 89 -2.04 -8.46 -0.21
C SER A 89 -2.65 -7.22 -0.86
N ILE A 90 -2.27 -6.01 -0.45
CA ILE A 90 -2.78 -4.79 -1.10
C ILE A 90 -2.26 -4.62 -2.53
N ILE A 91 -1.23 -5.37 -2.93
CA ILE A 91 -0.76 -5.40 -4.32
C ILE A 91 -1.71 -6.14 -5.27
N LYS A 92 -2.54 -7.06 -4.78
CA LYS A 92 -3.41 -7.90 -5.60
C LYS A 92 -4.34 -7.13 -6.52
N PRO A 93 -5.09 -6.10 -6.03
CA PRO A 93 -5.93 -5.29 -6.90
C PRO A 93 -5.14 -4.63 -8.03
N VAL A 94 -3.98 -4.08 -7.74
CA VAL A 94 -3.18 -3.28 -8.67
C VAL A 94 -2.41 -4.15 -9.68
N ALA A 95 -1.71 -5.18 -9.20
CA ALA A 95 -0.81 -5.97 -10.03
C ALA A 95 -1.42 -7.25 -10.60
N VAL A 96 -2.61 -7.65 -10.14
CA VAL A 96 -3.24 -8.90 -10.61
C VAL A 96 -4.64 -8.67 -11.17
N TYR A 97 -5.56 -8.13 -10.35
CA TYR A 97 -6.94 -8.01 -10.80
C TYR A 97 -7.12 -6.91 -11.86
N ALA A 98 -6.46 -5.76 -11.71
CA ALA A 98 -6.55 -4.69 -12.71
C ALA A 98 -6.04 -5.13 -14.10
N PRO A 99 -4.86 -5.73 -14.26
CA PRO A 99 -4.42 -6.22 -15.55
C PRO A 99 -5.31 -7.34 -16.10
N ALA A 100 -5.84 -8.23 -15.26
CA ALA A 100 -6.75 -9.28 -15.70
C ALA A 100 -8.09 -8.72 -16.24
N ILE A 101 -8.59 -7.64 -15.63
CA ILE A 101 -9.76 -6.92 -16.13
C ILE A 101 -9.45 -6.17 -17.44
N GLU A 102 -8.30 -5.51 -17.54
CA GLU A 102 -7.89 -4.81 -18.78
C GLU A 102 -7.75 -5.78 -19.96
N LEU A 103 -7.26 -6.99 -19.72
CA LEU A 103 -7.19 -8.04 -20.74
C LEU A 103 -8.56 -8.68 -21.06
N GLY A 104 -9.61 -8.35 -20.32
CA GLY A 104 -10.93 -8.96 -20.48
C GLY A 104 -11.00 -10.43 -20.01
N LEU A 105 -10.02 -10.89 -19.24
CA LEU A 105 -10.01 -12.26 -18.69
C LEU A 105 -11.07 -12.46 -17.62
N ILE A 106 -11.32 -11.42 -16.84
CA ILE A 106 -12.27 -11.44 -15.71
C ILE A 106 -13.12 -10.18 -15.65
N THR A 107 -14.24 -10.33 -14.96
CA THR A 107 -15.07 -9.25 -14.43
C THR A 107 -15.30 -9.50 -12.94
N PRO A 108 -15.84 -8.56 -12.15
CA PRO A 108 -16.20 -8.82 -10.76
C PRO A 108 -17.11 -10.04 -10.57
N ALA A 109 -18.00 -10.32 -11.52
CA ALA A 109 -18.94 -11.44 -11.49
C ALA A 109 -18.35 -12.75 -12.03
N THR A 110 -17.15 -12.76 -12.59
CA THR A 110 -16.51 -13.98 -13.09
C THR A 110 -16.28 -14.94 -11.94
N VAL A 111 -16.67 -16.20 -12.15
CA VAL A 111 -16.49 -17.27 -11.16
C VAL A 111 -15.12 -17.90 -11.33
N MET A 112 -14.37 -17.94 -10.24
CA MET A 112 -13.05 -18.53 -10.16
C MET A 112 -13.03 -19.64 -9.10
N ASP A 113 -12.10 -20.55 -9.23
CA ASP A 113 -11.95 -21.70 -8.34
C ASP A 113 -10.96 -21.40 -7.20
N ASP A 114 -11.46 -21.26 -5.97
CA ASP A 114 -10.68 -21.15 -4.74
C ASP A 114 -10.43 -22.54 -4.16
N THR A 115 -9.62 -23.34 -4.84
CA THR A 115 -9.14 -24.64 -4.38
C THR A 115 -7.63 -24.63 -4.18
N PRO A 116 -7.08 -25.59 -3.44
CA PRO A 116 -5.65 -25.75 -3.31
C PRO A 116 -4.95 -25.73 -4.66
N TYR A 117 -3.89 -24.91 -4.75
CA TYR A 117 -3.08 -24.77 -5.95
C TYR A 117 -1.64 -25.18 -5.67
N SER A 118 -0.94 -25.69 -6.65
CA SER A 118 0.46 -26.02 -6.53
C SER A 118 1.19 -25.70 -7.83
N PHE A 119 2.32 -25.01 -7.70
CA PHE A 119 3.27 -24.82 -8.80
C PHE A 119 4.21 -26.00 -9.00
N THR A 120 4.29 -26.90 -8.02
CA THR A 120 5.16 -28.08 -8.03
C THR A 120 4.40 -29.27 -7.47
N ASP A 121 4.79 -30.46 -7.85
CA ASP A 121 4.14 -31.71 -7.42
C ASP A 121 4.28 -32.01 -5.93
N THR A 122 5.04 -31.20 -5.19
CA THR A 122 5.46 -31.53 -3.83
C THR A 122 4.86 -30.66 -2.73
N ALA A 123 4.29 -29.49 -3.04
CA ALA A 123 3.75 -28.59 -2.02
C ALA A 123 2.56 -27.78 -2.52
N THR A 124 1.48 -27.77 -1.77
CA THR A 124 0.36 -26.86 -1.98
C THR A 124 0.76 -25.44 -1.55
N TRP A 125 0.81 -24.53 -2.52
CA TRP A 125 1.09 -23.12 -2.31
C TRP A 125 0.42 -22.30 -3.43
N PRO A 126 -0.17 -21.11 -3.12
CA PRO A 126 -0.30 -20.53 -1.78
C PRO A 126 -1.44 -21.15 -0.97
N LYS A 127 -1.41 -20.90 0.34
CA LYS A 127 -2.57 -21.13 1.23
C LYS A 127 -3.31 -19.82 1.46
N ASN A 128 -4.62 -19.88 1.57
CA ASN A 128 -5.40 -18.76 2.09
C ASN A 128 -5.02 -18.48 3.56
N LEU A 129 -5.17 -17.23 4.01
CA LEU A 129 -4.76 -16.82 5.36
C LEU A 129 -5.49 -17.62 6.44
N ASP A 130 -6.77 -17.90 6.23
CA ASP A 130 -7.62 -18.70 7.14
C ASP A 130 -7.48 -20.21 6.92
N SER A 131 -6.61 -20.64 6.02
CA SER A 131 -6.39 -22.03 5.61
C SER A 131 -7.65 -22.75 5.10
N THR A 132 -8.68 -22.00 4.69
CA THR A 132 -9.91 -22.55 4.12
C THR A 132 -9.97 -22.30 2.61
N TYR A 133 -10.71 -23.16 1.92
CA TYR A 133 -10.95 -23.06 0.49
C TYR A 133 -12.47 -23.15 0.25
N ARG A 134 -12.99 -22.30 -0.63
CA ARG A 134 -14.43 -22.10 -0.80
C ARG A 134 -14.98 -22.71 -2.10
N GLY A 135 -14.10 -23.26 -2.93
CA GLY A 135 -14.49 -23.77 -4.26
C GLY A 135 -14.81 -22.62 -5.21
N LEU A 136 -15.91 -22.69 -5.90
CA LEU A 136 -16.31 -21.67 -6.88
C LEU A 136 -16.80 -20.39 -6.18
N ILE A 137 -16.09 -19.29 -6.35
CA ILE A 137 -16.42 -17.96 -5.83
C ILE A 137 -16.31 -16.91 -6.93
N THR A 138 -16.95 -15.77 -6.77
CA THR A 138 -16.78 -14.65 -7.69
C THR A 138 -15.45 -13.95 -7.46
N VAL A 139 -14.97 -13.23 -8.46
CA VAL A 139 -13.77 -12.37 -8.34
C VAL A 139 -13.99 -11.33 -7.25
N GLU A 140 -15.21 -10.74 -7.17
CA GLU A 140 -15.58 -9.80 -6.10
C GLU A 140 -15.36 -10.43 -4.71
N GLU A 141 -15.89 -11.63 -4.47
CA GLU A 141 -15.69 -12.35 -3.22
C GLU A 141 -14.22 -12.69 -2.98
N ALA A 142 -13.47 -13.07 -4.03
CA ALA A 142 -12.04 -13.35 -3.91
C ALA A 142 -11.23 -12.12 -3.47
N VAL A 143 -11.60 -10.92 -3.94
CA VAL A 143 -10.99 -9.64 -3.53
C VAL A 143 -11.38 -9.30 -2.10
N GLU A 144 -12.68 -9.36 -1.76
CA GLU A 144 -13.20 -9.07 -0.42
C GLU A 144 -12.51 -9.92 0.65
N ARG A 145 -12.36 -11.21 0.40
CA ARG A 145 -11.71 -12.16 1.32
C ARG A 145 -10.20 -12.20 1.20
N SER A 146 -9.66 -11.47 0.24
CA SER A 146 -8.22 -11.47 -0.05
C SER A 146 -7.64 -12.89 -0.21
N THR A 147 -8.34 -13.77 -0.94
CA THR A 147 -7.85 -15.12 -1.21
C THR A 147 -6.47 -15.08 -1.88
N ASN A 148 -5.68 -16.12 -1.70
CA ASN A 148 -4.36 -16.22 -2.32
C ASN A 148 -4.37 -17.11 -3.57
N THR A 149 -5.27 -18.07 -3.64
CA THR A 149 -5.34 -19.05 -4.74
C THR A 149 -5.80 -18.41 -6.03
N VAL A 150 -6.85 -17.61 -6.01
CA VAL A 150 -7.41 -16.96 -7.20
C VAL A 150 -6.41 -16.03 -7.88
N PRO A 151 -5.78 -15.06 -7.19
CA PRO A 151 -4.82 -14.17 -7.83
C PRO A 151 -3.59 -14.91 -8.36
N VAL A 152 -3.14 -15.97 -7.71
CA VAL A 152 -2.01 -16.76 -8.21
C VAL A 152 -2.35 -17.50 -9.50
N LYS A 153 -3.56 -18.04 -9.65
CA LYS A 153 -4.03 -18.64 -10.91
C LYS A 153 -4.08 -17.59 -12.03
N LEU A 154 -4.55 -16.37 -11.74
CA LEU A 154 -4.54 -15.27 -12.71
C LEU A 154 -3.11 -14.86 -13.11
N VAL A 155 -2.17 -14.80 -12.16
CA VAL A 155 -0.76 -14.53 -12.47
C VAL A 155 -0.17 -15.64 -13.34
N ALA A 156 -0.51 -16.89 -13.07
CA ALA A 156 -0.04 -18.01 -13.89
C ALA A 156 -0.57 -17.93 -15.33
N GLU A 157 -1.79 -17.43 -15.53
CA GLU A 157 -2.39 -17.23 -16.85
C GLU A 157 -1.78 -16.02 -17.59
N MET A 158 -1.59 -14.89 -16.90
CA MET A 158 -1.07 -13.65 -17.49
C MET A 158 0.44 -13.59 -17.61
N THR A 159 1.16 -14.37 -16.87
CA THR A 159 2.59 -14.34 -16.53
C THR A 159 2.99 -13.29 -15.48
N PRO A 160 3.97 -13.61 -14.63
CA PRO A 160 4.51 -12.66 -13.65
C PRO A 160 5.12 -11.40 -14.30
N GLU A 161 5.76 -11.57 -15.47
CA GLU A 161 6.38 -10.48 -16.21
C GLU A 161 5.36 -9.45 -16.70
N TYR A 162 4.20 -9.93 -17.18
CA TYR A 162 3.13 -9.03 -17.60
C TYR A 162 2.56 -8.25 -16.39
N CYS A 163 2.26 -8.96 -15.30
CA CYS A 163 1.76 -8.35 -14.07
C CYS A 163 2.72 -7.27 -13.54
N TYR A 164 4.02 -7.55 -13.54
CA TYR A 164 5.05 -6.60 -13.13
C TYR A 164 5.12 -5.38 -14.06
N SER A 165 5.16 -5.62 -15.38
CA SER A 165 5.22 -4.53 -16.36
C SER A 165 3.99 -3.64 -16.28
N PHE A 166 2.80 -4.23 -16.13
CA PHE A 166 1.57 -3.46 -15.94
C PHE A 166 1.65 -2.55 -14.69
N ALA A 167 2.02 -3.11 -13.55
CA ALA A 167 2.13 -2.35 -12.32
C ALA A 167 3.14 -1.21 -12.45
N LYS A 168 4.30 -1.48 -13.08
CA LYS A 168 5.36 -0.48 -13.29
C LYS A 168 4.98 0.61 -14.28
N ASP A 169 4.40 0.23 -15.43
CA ASP A 169 4.22 1.16 -16.56
C ASP A 169 2.92 1.96 -16.45
N LYS A 170 1.91 1.41 -15.79
CA LYS A 170 0.59 2.03 -15.62
C LYS A 170 0.38 2.70 -14.27
N MET A 171 1.06 2.21 -13.24
CA MET A 171 0.86 2.68 -11.85
C MET A 171 2.06 3.45 -11.29
N GLY A 172 3.23 3.37 -11.95
CA GLY A 172 4.46 4.08 -11.55
C GLY A 172 5.33 3.19 -10.70
#